data_09a33f32c248f83ae6736cb1eba1790a
#
_entry.id   09a33f32c248f83ae6736cb1eba1790a
#
_cell.length_a   1.000
_cell.length_b   1.000
_cell.length_c   1.000
_cell.angle_alpha   90.00
_cell.angle_beta   90.00
_cell.angle_gamma   90.00
#
_symmetry.space_group_name_H-M   'P 1'
#
loop_
_entity.id
_entity.type
_entity.pdbx_description
1 polymer ?
#
loop_
_entity_poly.entity_id
_entity_poly.type
_entity_poly.pdbx_seq_one_letter_code
_entity_poly.pdbx_strand_id
1 'polypeptide(L)'
;MEKILAKAPLFQGIPEGERVGLLERLGAEVRWFPKAGAVCRNGDPAVLGVVLSGGLTVENVDVWGNKTILDHIAPGQVFGEAFACAGEPMGVSVTAAEESEVLLLRGEGLLEARGCPGHERLLRNLLVISARKNLRLSRRSFHTAAKTIRGRLLSYLSDQAVAQGGREVVIPFDRQQLADYLGVDRSAMSHELSRMREDGLLTYRKNRFVLNETLEG
;
A
#
# COMPACT_ATOMS: atom_id res chain seq x y z
N MET A 1 -3.88 -20.27 9.65
CA MET A 1 -4.50 -19.03 10.16
C MET A 1 -3.66 -18.42 11.29
N GLU A 2 -3.57 -19.04 12.47
CA GLU A 2 -2.94 -18.45 13.68
C GLU A 2 -1.49 -17.97 13.47
N LYS A 3 -0.66 -18.77 12.79
CA LYS A 3 0.74 -18.39 12.49
C LYS A 3 0.85 -17.11 11.63
N ILE A 4 -0.12 -16.84 10.78
CA ILE A 4 -0.13 -15.64 9.92
C ILE A 4 -0.67 -14.46 10.71
N LEU A 5 -1.74 -14.66 11.49
CA LEU A 5 -2.28 -13.62 12.36
C LEU A 5 -1.24 -13.14 13.39
N ALA A 6 -0.47 -14.05 13.97
CA ALA A 6 0.60 -13.71 14.90
C ALA A 6 1.70 -12.82 14.27
N LYS A 7 1.91 -12.94 12.96
CA LYS A 7 2.89 -12.15 12.20
C LYS A 7 2.29 -10.91 11.54
N ALA A 8 0.97 -10.87 11.38
CA ALA A 8 0.29 -9.73 10.77
C ALA A 8 0.46 -8.48 11.64
N PRO A 9 0.90 -7.35 11.09
CA PRO A 9 1.13 -6.11 11.83
C PRO A 9 -0.07 -5.67 12.67
N LEU A 10 -1.30 -5.95 12.22
CA LEU A 10 -2.53 -5.60 12.92
C LEU A 10 -2.63 -6.29 14.30
N PHE A 11 -2.19 -7.53 14.41
CA PHE A 11 -2.28 -8.33 15.63
C PHE A 11 -0.96 -8.42 16.42
N GLN A 12 0.04 -7.65 16.00
CA GLN A 12 1.35 -7.67 16.64
C GLN A 12 1.26 -7.29 18.12
N GLY A 13 1.82 -8.13 19.01
CA GLY A 13 1.84 -7.91 20.45
C GLY A 13 0.51 -8.18 21.17
N ILE A 14 -0.48 -8.79 20.49
CA ILE A 14 -1.71 -9.30 21.12
C ILE A 14 -1.53 -10.79 21.39
N PRO A 15 -1.61 -11.25 22.67
CA PRO A 15 -1.53 -12.66 23.01
C PRO A 15 -2.61 -13.50 22.33
N GLU A 16 -2.30 -14.77 22.04
CA GLU A 16 -3.24 -15.67 21.34
C GLU A 16 -4.60 -15.79 22.04
N GLY A 17 -4.58 -15.95 23.38
CA GLY A 17 -5.82 -16.05 24.16
C GLY A 17 -6.71 -14.80 24.10
N GLU A 18 -6.10 -13.61 23.94
CA GLU A 18 -6.86 -12.36 23.77
C GLU A 18 -7.37 -12.19 22.34
N ARG A 19 -6.62 -12.69 21.34
CA ARG A 19 -7.02 -12.60 19.92
C ARG A 19 -8.32 -13.32 19.63
N VAL A 20 -8.53 -14.50 20.19
CA VAL A 20 -9.76 -15.29 19.97
C VAL A 20 -10.98 -14.50 20.39
N GLY A 21 -11.04 -14.02 21.62
CA GLY A 21 -12.17 -13.24 22.12
C GLY A 21 -12.33 -11.89 21.38
N LEU A 22 -11.22 -11.27 20.97
CA LEU A 22 -11.24 -10.05 20.18
C LEU A 22 -11.84 -10.28 18.79
N LEU A 23 -11.44 -11.34 18.11
CA LEU A 23 -11.96 -11.70 16.78
C LEU A 23 -13.45 -12.04 16.83
N GLU A 24 -13.89 -12.79 17.84
CA GLU A 24 -15.32 -13.07 18.06
C GLU A 24 -16.11 -11.77 18.28
N ARG A 25 -15.59 -10.87 19.12
CA ARG A 25 -16.24 -9.59 19.40
C ARG A 25 -16.34 -8.69 18.18
N LEU A 26 -15.37 -8.75 17.28
CA LEU A 26 -15.33 -7.97 16.02
C LEU A 26 -16.10 -8.66 14.88
N GLY A 27 -16.76 -9.79 15.14
CA GLY A 27 -17.50 -10.55 14.13
C GLY A 27 -16.61 -11.00 12.98
N ALA A 28 -15.41 -11.49 13.32
CA ALA A 28 -14.42 -11.90 12.35
C ALA A 28 -14.87 -13.14 11.58
N GLU A 29 -14.78 -13.09 10.27
CA GLU A 29 -15.04 -14.22 9.37
C GLU A 29 -13.83 -14.49 8.49
N VAL A 30 -13.44 -15.75 8.35
CA VAL A 30 -12.48 -16.18 7.33
C VAL A 30 -13.24 -16.64 6.10
N ARG A 31 -12.92 -16.05 4.96
CA ARG A 31 -13.53 -16.39 3.67
C ARG A 31 -12.47 -16.73 2.64
N TRP A 32 -12.80 -17.72 1.82
CA TRP A 32 -12.03 -18.09 0.65
C TRP A 32 -12.60 -17.44 -0.60
N PHE A 33 -11.72 -16.97 -1.48
CA PHE A 33 -12.06 -16.33 -2.74
C PHE A 33 -11.27 -16.97 -3.88
N PRO A 34 -11.94 -17.41 -4.97
CA PRO A 34 -11.26 -17.88 -6.18
C PRO A 34 -10.56 -16.71 -6.86
N LYS A 35 -9.60 -17.00 -7.73
CA LYS A 35 -9.00 -16.00 -8.61
C LYS A 35 -10.06 -15.18 -9.33
N ALA A 36 -9.90 -13.87 -9.37
CA ALA A 36 -10.86 -12.87 -9.88
C ALA A 36 -12.18 -12.78 -9.08
N GLY A 37 -12.30 -13.47 -7.94
CA GLY A 37 -13.43 -13.33 -7.03
C GLY A 37 -13.45 -11.95 -6.37
N ALA A 38 -14.63 -11.31 -6.31
CA ALA A 38 -14.80 -10.02 -5.63
C ALA A 38 -14.82 -10.24 -4.11
N VAL A 39 -13.93 -9.58 -3.39
CA VAL A 39 -13.89 -9.56 -1.92
C VAL A 39 -14.84 -8.50 -1.38
N CYS A 40 -14.80 -7.30 -1.94
CA CYS A 40 -15.78 -6.23 -1.73
C CYS A 40 -15.83 -5.33 -2.97
N ARG A 41 -16.94 -4.60 -3.10
CA ARG A 41 -17.16 -3.66 -4.19
C ARG A 41 -17.23 -2.23 -3.67
N ASN A 42 -17.00 -1.28 -4.55
CA ASN A 42 -17.29 0.13 -4.28
C ASN A 42 -18.76 0.28 -3.87
N GLY A 43 -19.02 0.97 -2.75
CA GLY A 43 -20.34 1.15 -2.15
C GLY A 43 -20.75 0.08 -1.13
N ASP A 44 -20.03 -1.03 -1.01
CA ASP A 44 -20.31 -2.04 0.02
C ASP A 44 -20.06 -1.47 1.44
N PRO A 45 -20.70 -2.01 2.48
CA PRO A 45 -20.39 -1.65 3.86
C PRO A 45 -18.89 -1.79 4.16
N ALA A 46 -18.37 -0.90 5.01
CA ALA A 46 -16.96 -0.90 5.37
C ALA A 46 -16.52 -2.24 5.98
N VAL A 47 -15.43 -2.76 5.47
CA VAL A 47 -14.76 -3.95 6.02
C VAL A 47 -13.29 -3.66 6.26
N LEU A 48 -12.74 -4.18 7.35
CA LEU A 48 -11.31 -4.28 7.57
C LEU A 48 -10.88 -5.70 7.23
N GLY A 49 -10.03 -5.87 6.23
CA GLY A 49 -9.57 -7.20 5.82
C GLY A 49 -8.09 -7.42 6.09
N VAL A 50 -7.72 -8.67 6.39
CA VAL A 50 -6.33 -9.15 6.48
C VAL A 50 -6.16 -10.33 5.53
N VAL A 51 -5.21 -10.27 4.62
CA VAL A 51 -4.89 -11.38 3.72
C VAL A 51 -4.18 -12.48 4.50
N LEU A 52 -4.74 -13.67 4.52
CA LEU A 52 -4.14 -14.85 5.17
C LEU A 52 -3.28 -15.65 4.19
N SER A 53 -3.74 -15.81 2.95
CA SER A 53 -2.98 -16.44 1.86
C SER A 53 -3.41 -15.88 0.51
N GLY A 54 -2.58 -16.08 -0.52
CA GLY A 54 -2.83 -15.51 -1.86
C GLY A 54 -2.48 -14.04 -1.95
N GLY A 55 -3.23 -13.29 -2.73
CA GLY A 55 -3.02 -11.86 -2.94
C GLY A 55 -4.26 -11.17 -3.47
N LEU A 56 -4.45 -9.90 -3.12
CA LEU A 56 -5.58 -9.10 -3.55
C LEU A 56 -5.11 -7.88 -4.37
N THR A 57 -5.99 -7.40 -5.23
CA THR A 57 -5.83 -6.18 -6.00
C THR A 57 -6.90 -5.19 -5.57
N VAL A 58 -6.50 -3.97 -5.23
CA VAL A 58 -7.41 -2.85 -4.98
C VAL A 58 -7.58 -2.07 -6.28
N GLU A 59 -8.81 -1.91 -6.71
CA GLU A 59 -9.16 -1.33 -8.00
C GLU A 59 -10.14 -0.15 -7.82
N ASN A 60 -9.95 0.88 -8.61
CA ASN A 60 -10.99 1.86 -8.89
C ASN A 60 -11.60 1.56 -10.26
N VAL A 61 -12.93 1.56 -10.34
CA VAL A 61 -13.66 1.38 -11.59
C VAL A 61 -14.39 2.68 -11.86
N ASP A 62 -14.07 3.33 -12.98
CA ASP A 62 -14.74 4.56 -13.38
C ASP A 62 -16.15 4.29 -13.94
N VAL A 63 -16.90 5.37 -14.22
CA VAL A 63 -18.28 5.27 -14.76
C VAL A 63 -18.35 4.65 -16.15
N TRP A 64 -17.24 4.52 -16.86
CA TRP A 64 -17.15 3.88 -18.19
C TRP A 64 -16.67 2.43 -18.09
N GLY A 65 -16.41 1.91 -16.85
CA GLY A 65 -15.95 0.55 -16.62
C GLY A 65 -14.44 0.35 -16.74
N ASN A 66 -13.65 1.41 -16.91
CA ASN A 66 -12.20 1.29 -16.93
C ASN A 66 -11.68 1.01 -15.52
N LYS A 67 -10.82 0.01 -15.41
CA LYS A 67 -10.21 -0.41 -14.15
C LYS A 67 -8.82 0.20 -13.98
N THR A 68 -8.60 0.84 -12.86
CA THR A 68 -7.28 1.31 -12.45
C THR A 68 -6.84 0.58 -11.19
N ILE A 69 -5.73 -0.14 -11.25
CA ILE A 69 -5.14 -0.79 -10.09
C ILE A 69 -4.49 0.27 -9.20
N LEU A 70 -4.93 0.33 -7.95
CA LEU A 70 -4.44 1.28 -6.95
C LEU A 70 -3.35 0.66 -6.05
N ASP A 71 -3.52 -0.61 -5.66
CA ASP A 71 -2.59 -1.31 -4.76
C ASP A 71 -2.70 -2.83 -4.92
N HIS A 72 -1.65 -3.53 -4.47
CA HIS A 72 -1.63 -4.98 -4.30
C HIS A 72 -1.41 -5.30 -2.83
N ILE A 73 -2.24 -6.21 -2.29
CA ILE A 73 -2.22 -6.58 -0.88
C ILE A 73 -1.71 -8.02 -0.75
N ALA A 74 -0.58 -8.19 -0.11
CA ALA A 74 0.08 -9.47 0.13
C ALA A 74 -0.34 -10.10 1.48
N PRO A 75 -0.02 -11.38 1.73
CA PRO A 75 -0.31 -12.04 3.00
C PRO A 75 0.22 -11.27 4.20
N GLY A 76 -0.60 -11.16 5.26
CA GLY A 76 -0.35 -10.39 6.46
C GLY A 76 -0.66 -8.89 6.35
N GLN A 77 -0.90 -8.39 5.16
CA GLN A 77 -1.27 -6.98 4.97
C GLN A 77 -2.77 -6.75 5.16
N VAL A 78 -3.10 -5.49 5.43
CA VAL A 78 -4.44 -4.99 5.76
C VAL A 78 -4.99 -4.15 4.60
N PHE A 79 -6.30 -4.23 4.36
CA PHE A 79 -7.03 -3.32 3.47
C PHE A 79 -8.33 -2.86 4.11
N GLY A 80 -8.90 -1.78 3.57
CA GLY A 80 -10.19 -1.22 4.03
C GLY A 80 -10.14 -0.46 5.35
N GLU A 81 -8.97 -0.36 5.98
CA GLU A 81 -8.79 0.29 7.28
C GLU A 81 -9.24 1.75 7.31
N ALA A 82 -9.01 2.48 6.24
CA ALA A 82 -9.39 3.90 6.16
C ALA A 82 -10.91 4.06 6.19
N PHE A 83 -11.63 3.24 5.41
CA PHE A 83 -13.09 3.24 5.34
C PHE A 83 -13.70 2.76 6.66
N ALA A 84 -13.17 1.67 7.21
CA ALA A 84 -13.65 1.12 8.49
C ALA A 84 -13.45 2.09 9.66
N CYS A 85 -12.33 2.83 9.70
CA CYS A 85 -12.10 3.86 10.73
C CYS A 85 -12.92 5.13 10.50
N ALA A 86 -13.19 5.50 9.25
CA ALA A 86 -13.98 6.68 8.93
C ALA A 86 -15.48 6.44 9.05
N GLY A 87 -15.94 5.18 9.13
CA GLY A 87 -17.36 4.85 9.09
C GLY A 87 -17.99 5.08 7.71
N GLU A 88 -17.17 5.09 6.66
CA GLU A 88 -17.59 5.34 5.29
C GLU A 88 -17.71 4.02 4.50
N PRO A 89 -18.66 3.89 3.57
CA PRO A 89 -18.71 2.74 2.66
C PRO A 89 -17.38 2.58 1.89
N MET A 90 -17.11 1.36 1.42
CA MET A 90 -15.92 1.11 0.58
C MET A 90 -15.94 2.00 -0.65
N GLY A 91 -14.92 2.84 -0.84
CA GLY A 91 -14.75 3.70 -2.02
C GLY A 91 -13.96 3.04 -3.16
N VAL A 92 -13.64 1.75 -3.00
CA VAL A 92 -12.85 0.96 -3.96
C VAL A 92 -13.38 -0.46 -4.04
N SER A 93 -13.07 -1.16 -5.12
CA SER A 93 -13.30 -2.60 -5.22
C SER A 93 -12.03 -3.37 -4.87
N VAL A 94 -12.17 -4.53 -4.24
CA VAL A 94 -11.07 -5.43 -3.91
C VAL A 94 -11.36 -6.79 -4.53
N THR A 95 -10.43 -7.30 -5.31
CA THR A 95 -10.57 -8.55 -6.08
C THR A 95 -9.39 -9.47 -5.78
N ALA A 96 -9.63 -10.76 -5.71
CA ALA A 96 -8.58 -11.76 -5.53
C ALA A 96 -7.73 -11.89 -6.80
N ALA A 97 -6.42 -11.59 -6.71
CA ALA A 97 -5.48 -11.74 -7.82
C ALA A 97 -5.17 -13.22 -8.13
N GLU A 98 -5.28 -14.06 -7.12
CA GLU A 98 -5.12 -15.51 -7.14
C GLU A 98 -6.07 -16.12 -6.09
N GLU A 99 -6.11 -17.43 -5.95
CA GLU A 99 -6.85 -18.06 -4.85
C GLU A 99 -6.41 -17.52 -3.51
N SER A 100 -7.32 -16.95 -2.73
CA SER A 100 -6.98 -16.17 -1.56
C SER A 100 -7.88 -16.49 -0.37
N GLU A 101 -7.29 -16.57 0.81
CA GLU A 101 -8.00 -16.65 2.08
C GLU A 101 -7.88 -15.32 2.81
N VAL A 102 -8.99 -14.77 3.26
CA VAL A 102 -9.07 -13.42 3.84
C VAL A 102 -9.84 -13.46 5.15
N LEU A 103 -9.27 -12.87 6.19
CA LEU A 103 -9.99 -12.54 7.42
C LEU A 103 -10.68 -11.20 7.23
N LEU A 104 -11.99 -11.17 7.39
CA LEU A 104 -12.83 -9.97 7.32
C LEU A 104 -13.36 -9.62 8.71
N LEU A 105 -13.23 -8.36 9.08
CA LEU A 105 -13.74 -7.77 10.32
C LEU A 105 -14.78 -6.70 9.94
N ARG A 106 -15.89 -6.63 10.68
CA ARG A 106 -16.90 -5.60 10.45
C ARG A 106 -16.37 -4.24 10.90
N GLY A 107 -16.49 -3.23 10.03
CA GLY A 107 -16.04 -1.88 10.33
C GLY A 107 -16.78 -1.23 11.51
N GLU A 108 -18.09 -1.46 11.60
CA GLU A 108 -18.97 -0.87 12.63
C GLU A 108 -18.55 -1.23 14.07
N GLY A 109 -18.05 -2.44 14.32
CA GLY A 109 -17.62 -2.87 15.66
C GLY A 109 -16.19 -2.48 16.02
N LEU A 110 -15.41 -1.99 15.05
CA LEU A 110 -13.96 -1.82 15.23
C LEU A 110 -13.60 -0.81 16.32
N LEU A 111 -14.32 0.30 16.42
CA LEU A 111 -14.09 1.35 17.42
C LEU A 111 -14.88 1.14 18.71
N GLU A 112 -15.83 0.22 18.73
CA GLU A 112 -16.78 0.02 19.82
C GLU A 112 -16.44 -1.16 20.76
N ALA A 113 -15.46 -1.99 20.42
CA ALA A 113 -15.07 -3.18 21.21
C ALA A 113 -14.35 -2.81 22.52
N ARG A 114 -14.76 -1.71 23.17
CA ARG A 114 -14.17 -1.22 24.41
C ARG A 114 -14.24 -2.28 25.53
N GLY A 115 -13.16 -2.36 26.31
CA GLY A 115 -13.04 -3.31 27.41
C GLY A 115 -12.71 -4.75 26.99
N CYS A 116 -12.58 -5.04 25.69
CA CYS A 116 -12.09 -6.33 25.21
C CYS A 116 -10.56 -6.38 25.32
N PRO A 117 -9.97 -7.40 25.97
CA PRO A 117 -8.53 -7.57 25.99
C PRO A 117 -7.92 -7.54 24.58
N GLY A 118 -6.77 -6.89 24.44
CA GLY A 118 -6.10 -6.73 23.14
C GLY A 118 -6.66 -5.63 22.22
N HIS A 119 -7.85 -5.08 22.48
CA HIS A 119 -8.48 -4.07 21.61
C HIS A 119 -7.66 -2.77 21.50
N GLU A 120 -7.16 -2.24 22.62
CA GLU A 120 -6.29 -1.05 22.60
C GLU A 120 -5.03 -1.27 21.75
N ARG A 121 -4.45 -2.47 21.85
CA ARG A 121 -3.28 -2.84 21.06
C ARG A 121 -3.62 -2.93 19.56
N LEU A 122 -4.78 -3.50 19.22
CA LEU A 122 -5.29 -3.56 17.86
C LEU A 122 -5.44 -2.15 17.27
N LEU A 123 -6.10 -1.23 18.00
CA LEU A 123 -6.29 0.15 17.56
C LEU A 123 -4.96 0.89 17.40
N ARG A 124 -4.01 0.70 18.31
CA ARG A 124 -2.66 1.26 18.16
C ARG A 124 -1.95 0.74 16.92
N ASN A 125 -2.01 -0.56 16.66
CA ASN A 125 -1.43 -1.17 15.48
C ASN A 125 -2.10 -0.63 14.21
N LEU A 126 -3.42 -0.53 14.20
CA LEU A 126 -4.20 0.04 13.10
C LEU A 126 -3.83 1.49 12.81
N LEU A 127 -3.68 2.32 13.85
CA LEU A 127 -3.22 3.70 13.72
C LEU A 127 -1.83 3.77 13.07
N VAL A 128 -0.89 2.91 13.51
CA VAL A 128 0.46 2.85 12.93
C VAL A 128 0.42 2.41 11.45
N ILE A 129 -0.42 1.42 11.11
CA ILE A 129 -0.60 0.96 9.73
C ILE A 129 -1.14 2.10 8.87
N SER A 130 -2.23 2.76 9.31
CA SER A 130 -2.86 3.87 8.59
C SER A 130 -1.91 5.05 8.42
N ALA A 131 -1.16 5.41 9.47
CA ALA A 131 -0.16 6.48 9.41
C ALA A 131 0.95 6.16 8.38
N ARG A 132 1.47 4.94 8.37
CA ARG A 132 2.48 4.50 7.39
C ARG A 132 1.95 4.53 5.95
N LYS A 133 0.71 4.10 5.73
CA LYS A 133 0.06 4.17 4.42
C LYS A 133 -0.14 5.63 3.97
N ASN A 134 -0.59 6.49 4.89
CA ASN A 134 -0.74 7.93 4.61
C ASN A 134 0.60 8.57 4.23
N LEU A 135 1.68 8.31 4.98
CA LEU A 135 3.02 8.80 4.64
C LEU A 135 3.49 8.31 3.27
N ARG A 136 3.22 7.04 2.92
CA ARG A 136 3.55 6.49 1.58
C ARG A 136 2.80 7.23 0.47
N LEU A 137 1.50 7.45 0.65
CA LEU A 137 0.67 8.17 -0.31
C LEU A 137 1.09 9.64 -0.42
N SER A 138 1.38 10.30 0.69
CA SER A 138 1.87 11.68 0.73
C SER A 138 3.20 11.82 -0.02
N ARG A 139 4.18 10.95 0.23
CA ARG A 139 5.45 10.93 -0.51
C ARG A 139 5.22 10.75 -2.00
N ARG A 140 4.38 9.78 -2.40
CA ARG A 140 4.05 9.59 -3.82
C ARG A 140 3.43 10.85 -4.42
N SER A 141 2.52 11.50 -3.71
CA SER A 141 1.93 12.77 -4.14
C SER A 141 2.99 13.85 -4.36
N PHE A 142 3.96 14.00 -3.46
CA PHE A 142 5.07 14.94 -3.64
C PHE A 142 5.91 14.61 -4.88
N HIS A 143 6.26 13.33 -5.07
CA HIS A 143 7.06 12.91 -6.23
C HIS A 143 6.32 13.15 -7.56
N THR A 144 5.00 13.00 -7.58
CA THR A 144 4.18 13.18 -8.78
C THR A 144 3.66 14.61 -8.99
N ALA A 145 3.84 15.50 -8.03
CA ALA A 145 3.41 16.90 -8.12
C ALA A 145 4.18 17.71 -9.19
N ALA A 146 5.42 17.32 -9.46
CA ALA A 146 6.20 17.97 -10.51
C ALA A 146 5.55 17.78 -11.88
N LYS A 147 5.51 18.87 -12.69
CA LYS A 147 4.86 18.88 -14.01
C LYS A 147 5.61 18.07 -15.06
N THR A 148 6.91 17.88 -14.90
CA THR A 148 7.78 17.19 -15.88
C THR A 148 8.24 15.84 -15.37
N ILE A 149 8.53 14.91 -16.29
CA ILE A 149 9.09 13.59 -15.95
C ILE A 149 10.43 13.76 -15.22
N ARG A 150 11.28 14.69 -15.69
CA ARG A 150 12.56 15.05 -15.04
C ARG A 150 12.35 15.48 -13.59
N GLY A 151 11.42 16.39 -13.34
CA GLY A 151 11.11 16.85 -12.00
C GLY A 151 10.62 15.74 -11.08
N ARG A 152 9.77 14.82 -11.57
CA ARG A 152 9.30 13.66 -10.81
C ARG A 152 10.45 12.70 -10.48
N LEU A 153 11.33 12.43 -11.45
CA LEU A 153 12.51 11.59 -11.25
C LEU A 153 13.48 12.20 -10.23
N LEU A 154 13.78 13.49 -10.35
CA LEU A 154 14.66 14.19 -9.42
C LEU A 154 14.08 14.20 -8.00
N SER A 155 12.77 14.51 -7.86
CA SER A 155 12.09 14.51 -6.57
C SER A 155 12.19 13.14 -5.90
N TYR A 156 11.89 12.07 -6.63
CA TYR A 156 11.95 10.70 -6.11
C TYR A 156 13.38 10.27 -5.74
N LEU A 157 14.34 10.47 -6.65
CA LEU A 157 15.73 10.03 -6.44
C LEU A 157 16.40 10.83 -5.32
N SER A 158 16.09 12.12 -5.17
CA SER A 158 16.57 12.95 -4.06
C SER A 158 16.05 12.46 -2.71
N ASP A 159 14.75 12.11 -2.62
CA ASP A 159 14.17 11.52 -1.40
C ASP A 159 14.85 10.19 -1.04
N GLN A 160 15.13 9.35 -2.05
CA GLN A 160 15.88 8.11 -1.84
C GLN A 160 17.33 8.35 -1.39
N ALA A 161 18.00 9.37 -1.94
CA ALA A 161 19.35 9.74 -1.55
C ALA A 161 19.42 10.18 -0.08
N VAL A 162 18.47 11.00 0.35
CA VAL A 162 18.34 11.40 1.76
C VAL A 162 18.07 10.19 2.66
N ALA A 163 17.15 9.31 2.26
CA ALA A 163 16.76 8.12 3.03
C ALA A 163 17.92 7.11 3.17
N GLN A 164 18.79 7.00 2.16
CA GLN A 164 19.93 6.07 2.14
C GLN A 164 21.24 6.73 2.62
N GLY A 165 21.21 8.03 2.92
CA GLY A 165 22.34 8.77 3.48
C GLY A 165 23.50 9.00 2.48
N GLY A 166 23.20 9.01 1.16
CA GLY A 166 24.24 9.18 0.15
C GLY A 166 23.69 9.41 -1.25
N ARG A 167 24.58 9.68 -2.18
CA ARG A 167 24.25 9.95 -3.60
C ARG A 167 24.09 8.67 -4.43
N GLU A 168 24.63 7.55 -3.96
CA GLU A 168 24.41 6.24 -4.57
C GLU A 168 23.12 5.67 -4.02
N VAL A 169 22.14 5.46 -4.90
CA VAL A 169 20.77 5.10 -4.56
C VAL A 169 20.42 3.77 -5.23
N VAL A 170 19.91 2.84 -4.44
CA VAL A 170 19.32 1.59 -4.94
C VAL A 170 17.81 1.65 -4.74
N ILE A 171 17.05 1.59 -5.82
CA ILE A 171 15.59 1.62 -5.75
C ILE A 171 14.99 0.22 -5.83
N PRO A 172 13.85 -0.05 -5.17
CA PRO A 172 13.19 -1.37 -5.20
C PRO A 172 12.45 -1.65 -6.51
N PHE A 173 12.36 -0.67 -7.41
CA PHE A 173 11.57 -0.71 -8.63
C PHE A 173 12.39 -1.14 -9.85
N ASP A 174 11.79 -1.93 -10.72
CA ASP A 174 12.21 -2.03 -12.11
C ASP A 174 11.73 -0.78 -12.91
N ARG A 175 11.99 -0.75 -14.23
CA ARG A 175 11.62 0.42 -15.07
C ARG A 175 10.12 0.59 -15.22
N GLN A 176 9.35 -0.49 -15.33
CA GLN A 176 7.90 -0.41 -15.42
C GLN A 176 7.32 0.06 -14.09
N GLN A 177 7.73 -0.56 -12.99
CA GLN A 177 7.28 -0.20 -11.65
C GLN A 177 7.59 1.24 -11.28
N LEU A 178 8.77 1.77 -11.67
CA LEU A 178 9.12 3.17 -11.45
C LEU A 178 8.22 4.11 -12.27
N ALA A 179 7.93 3.77 -13.52
CA ALA A 179 7.05 4.56 -14.37
C ALA A 179 5.61 4.59 -13.81
N ASP A 180 5.11 3.44 -13.36
CA ASP A 180 3.79 3.32 -12.73
C ASP A 180 3.72 4.10 -11.41
N TYR A 181 4.79 4.02 -10.61
CA TYR A 181 4.89 4.79 -9.37
C TYR A 181 4.83 6.29 -9.61
N LEU A 182 5.57 6.79 -10.62
CA LEU A 182 5.64 8.21 -10.97
C LEU A 182 4.46 8.67 -11.84
N GLY A 183 3.60 7.78 -12.30
CA GLY A 183 2.46 8.09 -13.16
C GLY A 183 2.89 8.65 -14.51
N VAL A 184 3.87 8.00 -15.17
CA VAL A 184 4.42 8.42 -16.46
C VAL A 184 4.52 7.23 -17.42
N ASP A 185 4.58 7.53 -18.73
CA ASP A 185 4.89 6.51 -19.71
C ASP A 185 6.32 5.97 -19.54
N ARG A 186 6.49 4.63 -19.61
CA ARG A 186 7.78 3.96 -19.44
C ARG A 186 8.82 4.38 -20.46
N SER A 187 8.41 4.51 -21.73
CA SER A 187 9.31 4.87 -22.84
C SER A 187 9.76 6.32 -22.70
N ALA A 188 8.82 7.23 -22.41
CA ALA A 188 9.11 8.63 -22.15
C ALA A 188 10.04 8.81 -20.93
N MET A 189 9.82 8.07 -19.85
CA MET A 189 10.70 8.07 -18.68
C MET A 189 12.10 7.56 -19.02
N SER A 190 12.20 6.48 -19.79
CA SER A 190 13.50 5.91 -20.17
C SER A 190 14.31 6.88 -21.07
N HIS A 191 13.63 7.57 -21.96
CA HIS A 191 14.23 8.61 -22.79
C HIS A 191 14.72 9.78 -21.94
N GLU A 192 13.92 10.24 -20.98
CA GLU A 192 14.31 11.33 -20.08
C GLU A 192 15.50 10.95 -19.18
N LEU A 193 15.55 9.72 -18.67
CA LEU A 193 16.72 9.23 -17.92
C LEU A 193 18.00 9.23 -18.76
N SER A 194 17.92 8.95 -20.06
CA SER A 194 19.07 9.02 -20.97
C SER A 194 19.55 10.47 -21.12
N ARG A 195 18.62 11.42 -21.28
CA ARG A 195 18.93 12.86 -21.34
C ARG A 195 19.57 13.35 -20.04
N MET A 196 19.00 12.96 -18.88
CA MET A 196 19.56 13.33 -17.58
C MET A 196 20.99 12.81 -17.38
N ARG A 197 21.31 11.65 -17.94
CA ARG A 197 22.68 11.11 -17.95
C ARG A 197 23.58 11.91 -18.89
N GLU A 198 23.11 12.28 -20.08
CA GLU A 198 23.84 13.12 -21.03
C GLU A 198 24.11 14.53 -20.46
N ASP A 199 23.13 15.09 -19.75
CA ASP A 199 23.24 16.36 -19.02
C ASP A 199 24.17 16.28 -17.79
N GLY A 200 24.70 15.10 -17.46
CA GLY A 200 25.60 14.90 -16.32
C GLY A 200 24.94 14.93 -14.95
N LEU A 201 23.60 14.93 -14.88
CA LEU A 201 22.87 15.00 -13.60
C LEU A 201 22.94 13.70 -12.79
N LEU A 202 23.02 12.56 -13.48
CA LEU A 202 23.09 11.25 -12.85
C LEU A 202 23.74 10.22 -13.78
N THR A 203 24.17 9.11 -13.18
CA THR A 203 24.47 7.88 -13.90
C THR A 203 23.62 6.75 -13.33
N TYR A 204 23.37 5.73 -14.13
CA TYR A 204 22.57 4.59 -13.67
C TYR A 204 22.93 3.27 -14.32
N ARG A 205 22.73 2.17 -13.58
CA ARG A 205 22.79 0.79 -14.09
C ARG A 205 21.66 -0.01 -13.45
N LYS A 206 20.67 -0.44 -14.27
CA LYS A 206 19.43 -1.10 -13.80
C LYS A 206 18.71 -0.22 -12.76
N ASN A 207 18.62 -0.68 -11.50
CA ASN A 207 17.96 0.00 -10.39
C ASN A 207 18.91 0.76 -9.45
N ARG A 208 20.18 0.90 -9.84
CA ARG A 208 21.19 1.71 -9.13
C ARG A 208 21.38 3.03 -9.85
N PHE A 209 21.39 4.12 -9.09
CA PHE A 209 21.56 5.48 -9.57
C PHE A 209 22.68 6.15 -8.76
N VAL A 210 23.48 6.96 -9.40
CA VAL A 210 24.44 7.85 -8.75
C VAL A 210 24.05 9.26 -9.15
N LEU A 211 23.69 10.08 -8.17
CA LEU A 211 23.36 11.49 -8.37
C LEU A 211 24.65 12.32 -8.33
N ASN A 212 24.91 13.03 -9.39
CA ASN A 212 26.04 13.94 -9.45
C ASN A 212 25.71 15.23 -8.68
N GLU A 213 26.74 16.02 -8.30
CA GLU A 213 26.49 17.34 -7.73
C GLU A 213 25.74 18.18 -8.75
N THR A 214 24.52 18.52 -8.44
CA THR A 214 23.85 19.54 -9.20
C THR A 214 24.41 20.85 -8.75
N LEU A 215 25.21 21.46 -9.59
CA LEU A 215 25.15 22.86 -9.94
C LEU A 215 24.23 23.64 -9.00
N GLU A 216 24.90 24.35 -8.07
CA GLU A 216 24.32 25.50 -7.42
C GLU A 216 23.76 26.43 -8.50
N GLY A 217 22.48 26.64 -8.48
CA GLY A 217 21.75 27.61 -9.29
C GLY A 217 20.72 28.27 -8.40
#